data_8229e54b02c7805b25d24e9fb8d0cccf
#
_entry.id   8229e54b02c7805b25d24e9fb8d0cccf
#
_cell.length_a   1.000
_cell.length_b   1.000
_cell.length_c   1.000
_cell.angle_alpha   90.00
_cell.angle_beta   90.00
_cell.angle_gamma   90.00
#
_symmetry.space_group_name_H-M   'P 1'
#
loop_
_entity.id
_entity.type
_entity.pdbx_description
1 polymer ?
#
loop_
_entity_poly.entity_id
_entity_poly.type
_entity_poly.pdbx_seq_one_letter_code
_entity_poly.pdbx_strand_id
1 'polypeptide(L)'
;MSRLYFKITNESECHHGFQYVDGLNILKGKFNNNPEDSCVSGRLYFSDSDNICKFLSFGVYLREIFLPTDNPDFQMIKDLDGDKYGANMIILGERRDLRNPETWEHMISVGVDVYACDNYALTWASDNEHIEIVKFLIKNGANIHSDNDYALRQSSENNNFKLVKYLVENGANIHADNDYALRQASINRNFKLIKYLIENGANIHADNDFVLRQASEGFKGDLEIIKYLIENGKNIYNDTDNALKYVSKKGYLKAIIYLIEKGANIHVENDYPLRWSSKNGHIETVKYLIKNGADIYAKNNGALRWASNFGHLEVVKYLIKSGAYIHVDNDYALRWASEKGHLKIVKYLVKKGADIHADDDCALRWASGNGHSEVVKYLVEKGANIHVDENYPLRLASENGHYKWLNF
;
A
#
# COMPACT_ATOMS: atom_id res chain seq x y z
N MET A 1 2.22 -48.25 -19.76
CA MET A 1 1.92 -48.10 -18.33
C MET A 1 0.48 -47.68 -18.20
N SER A 2 -0.29 -48.20 -17.22
CA SER A 2 -1.65 -47.75 -16.94
C SER A 2 -1.59 -46.28 -16.48
N ARG A 3 -2.45 -45.45 -17.00
CA ARG A 3 -2.55 -44.03 -16.64
C ARG A 3 -2.94 -43.91 -15.17
N LEU A 4 -2.19 -43.13 -14.40
CA LEU A 4 -2.49 -42.86 -12.99
C LEU A 4 -3.39 -41.63 -12.89
N TYR A 5 -4.35 -41.70 -11.99
CA TYR A 5 -5.29 -40.61 -11.74
C TYR A 5 -5.24 -40.19 -10.29
N PHE A 6 -5.49 -38.89 -10.08
CA PHE A 6 -5.40 -38.26 -8.77
C PHE A 6 -6.55 -37.24 -8.58
N LYS A 7 -6.83 -36.96 -7.32
CA LYS A 7 -7.74 -35.90 -6.92
C LYS A 7 -7.14 -35.10 -5.77
N ILE A 8 -7.29 -33.78 -5.82
CA ILE A 8 -7.03 -32.92 -4.67
C ILE A 8 -8.35 -32.71 -3.92
N THR A 9 -8.34 -32.89 -2.61
CA THR A 9 -9.50 -32.66 -1.73
C THR A 9 -9.14 -31.66 -0.63
N ASN A 10 -10.17 -30.90 -0.20
CA ASN A 10 -10.04 -30.01 0.95
C ASN A 10 -10.11 -30.78 2.27
N GLU A 11 -9.96 -30.09 3.40
CA GLU A 11 -9.98 -30.72 4.73
C GLU A 11 -11.27 -31.45 5.05
N SER A 12 -12.41 -30.97 4.54
CA SER A 12 -13.71 -31.61 4.72
C SER A 12 -13.97 -32.77 3.74
N GLU A 13 -13.09 -32.96 2.76
CA GLU A 13 -13.27 -33.92 1.65
C GLU A 13 -14.64 -33.79 0.96
N CYS A 14 -15.11 -32.55 0.81
CA CYS A 14 -16.40 -32.25 0.16
C CYS A 14 -16.17 -31.38 -1.09
N HIS A 15 -16.84 -31.72 -2.21
CA HIS A 15 -16.80 -30.96 -3.44
C HIS A 15 -18.15 -30.96 -4.14
N HIS A 16 -18.67 -29.79 -4.52
CA HIS A 16 -20.02 -29.62 -5.09
C HIS A 16 -21.15 -30.33 -4.29
N GLY A 17 -21.04 -30.32 -2.96
CA GLY A 17 -22.00 -30.95 -2.06
C GLY A 17 -21.88 -32.49 -1.98
N PHE A 18 -20.91 -33.09 -2.66
CA PHE A 18 -20.61 -34.50 -2.55
C PHE A 18 -19.52 -34.72 -1.47
N GLN A 19 -19.85 -35.53 -0.46
CA GLN A 19 -18.92 -35.96 0.58
C GLN A 19 -18.16 -37.19 0.12
N TYR A 20 -16.86 -37.10 -0.01
CA TYR A 20 -15.97 -38.20 -0.36
C TYR A 20 -15.63 -39.04 0.87
N VAL A 21 -15.48 -40.33 0.66
CA VAL A 21 -15.08 -41.33 1.68
C VAL A 21 -13.98 -42.24 1.12
N ASP A 22 -13.27 -42.93 2.00
CA ASP A 22 -12.29 -43.92 1.58
C ASP A 22 -12.97 -45.06 0.80
N GLY A 23 -12.31 -45.55 -0.25
CA GLY A 23 -12.85 -46.59 -1.11
C GLY A 23 -13.83 -46.09 -2.14
N LEU A 24 -14.89 -46.82 -2.40
CA LEU A 24 -15.82 -46.58 -3.50
C LEU A 24 -16.78 -45.44 -3.23
N ASN A 25 -16.75 -44.46 -4.12
CA ASN A 25 -17.64 -43.29 -4.16
C ASN A 25 -18.53 -43.38 -5.41
N ILE A 26 -19.84 -43.32 -5.23
CA ILE A 26 -20.83 -43.42 -6.31
C ILE A 26 -21.67 -42.15 -6.31
N LEU A 27 -21.80 -41.51 -7.46
CA LEU A 27 -22.59 -40.32 -7.65
C LEU A 27 -24.09 -40.61 -7.36
N LYS A 28 -24.69 -39.77 -6.52
CA LYS A 28 -26.12 -39.83 -6.25
C LYS A 28 -26.83 -38.98 -7.30
N GLY A 29 -27.41 -39.63 -8.32
CA GLY A 29 -28.18 -38.95 -9.36
C GLY A 29 -27.69 -39.25 -10.78
N LYS A 30 -28.18 -38.47 -11.74
CA LYS A 30 -27.87 -38.69 -13.16
C LYS A 30 -26.44 -38.22 -13.46
N PHE A 31 -25.66 -39.07 -14.11
CA PHE A 31 -24.33 -38.68 -14.62
C PHE A 31 -24.48 -37.69 -15.76
N ASN A 32 -23.71 -36.59 -15.68
CA ASN A 32 -23.62 -35.62 -16.76
C ASN A 32 -22.51 -36.05 -17.72
N ASN A 33 -22.86 -36.50 -18.91
CA ASN A 33 -21.94 -36.97 -19.95
C ASN A 33 -21.70 -35.93 -21.07
N ASN A 34 -22.13 -34.68 -20.89
CA ASN A 34 -21.87 -33.62 -21.89
C ASN A 34 -20.45 -33.07 -21.75
N PRO A 35 -19.51 -33.28 -22.70
CA PRO A 35 -18.13 -32.83 -22.60
C PRO A 35 -17.95 -31.30 -22.55
N GLU A 36 -18.97 -30.56 -23.02
CA GLU A 36 -18.95 -29.08 -23.00
C GLU A 36 -19.21 -28.50 -21.60
N ASP A 37 -19.81 -29.28 -20.71
CA ASP A 37 -20.06 -28.86 -19.34
C ASP A 37 -18.83 -29.10 -18.49
N SER A 38 -18.18 -28.02 -18.02
CA SER A 38 -17.03 -28.09 -17.13
C SER A 38 -17.39 -27.59 -15.73
N CYS A 39 -16.82 -28.22 -14.69
CA CYS A 39 -17.01 -27.87 -13.28
C CYS A 39 -18.47 -27.79 -12.81
N VAL A 40 -19.34 -28.68 -13.31
CA VAL A 40 -20.79 -28.78 -12.98
C VAL A 40 -21.05 -29.92 -12.00
N SER A 41 -22.22 -29.91 -11.38
CA SER A 41 -22.73 -31.05 -10.62
C SER A 41 -23.03 -32.24 -11.54
N GLY A 42 -23.02 -33.45 -10.99
CA GLY A 42 -23.28 -34.66 -11.77
C GLY A 42 -22.02 -35.38 -12.25
N ARG A 43 -20.85 -35.06 -11.68
CA ARG A 43 -19.57 -35.76 -11.92
C ARG A 43 -18.71 -35.79 -10.66
N LEU A 44 -17.95 -36.86 -10.51
CA LEU A 44 -16.85 -36.97 -9.56
C LEU A 44 -15.57 -36.64 -10.34
N TYR A 45 -15.02 -35.43 -10.13
CA TYR A 45 -13.87 -34.93 -10.88
C TYR A 45 -12.54 -35.42 -10.32
N PHE A 46 -11.59 -35.71 -11.23
CA PHE A 46 -10.19 -36.06 -10.96
C PHE A 46 -9.32 -35.70 -12.17
N SER A 47 -8.00 -35.84 -12.05
CA SER A 47 -7.05 -35.51 -13.10
C SER A 47 -5.97 -36.60 -13.23
N ASP A 48 -5.19 -36.54 -14.28
CA ASP A 48 -4.05 -37.44 -14.47
C ASP A 48 -2.74 -36.89 -13.87
N SER A 49 -1.67 -37.68 -13.94
CA SER A 49 -0.34 -37.34 -13.43
C SER A 49 0.23 -36.05 -14.02
N ASP A 50 -0.10 -35.73 -15.28
CA ASP A 50 0.47 -34.60 -16.00
C ASP A 50 -0.19 -33.28 -15.63
N ASN A 51 -1.40 -33.33 -15.11
CA ASN A 51 -2.26 -32.16 -14.89
C ASN A 51 -2.66 -31.92 -13.44
N ILE A 52 -2.46 -32.88 -12.52
CA ILE A 52 -2.99 -32.78 -11.15
C ILE A 52 -2.47 -31.53 -10.40
N CYS A 53 -1.27 -31.07 -10.68
CA CYS A 53 -0.71 -29.88 -10.06
C CYS A 53 -1.47 -28.59 -10.39
N LYS A 54 -2.24 -28.53 -11.47
CA LYS A 54 -3.14 -27.39 -11.76
C LYS A 54 -4.25 -27.20 -10.72
N PHE A 55 -4.52 -28.23 -9.95
CA PHE A 55 -5.65 -28.28 -9.01
C PHE A 55 -5.24 -28.13 -7.53
N LEU A 56 -3.98 -27.78 -7.24
CA LEU A 56 -3.47 -27.62 -5.87
C LEU A 56 -4.27 -26.61 -5.03
N SER A 57 -4.85 -25.60 -5.66
CA SER A 57 -5.70 -24.60 -4.97
C SER A 57 -7.02 -25.16 -4.41
N PHE A 58 -7.43 -26.38 -4.83
CA PHE A 58 -8.69 -26.97 -4.37
C PHE A 58 -8.62 -27.66 -3.01
N GLY A 59 -7.40 -27.85 -2.47
CA GLY A 59 -7.27 -28.47 -1.16
C GLY A 59 -5.86 -28.82 -0.74
N VAL A 60 -5.80 -29.62 0.32
CA VAL A 60 -4.54 -29.97 0.99
C VAL A 60 -4.25 -31.47 1.00
N TYR A 61 -5.16 -32.30 0.49
CA TYR A 61 -4.96 -33.74 0.44
C TYR A 61 -4.92 -34.23 -1.00
N LEU A 62 -3.91 -35.04 -1.30
CA LEU A 62 -3.82 -35.84 -2.52
C LEU A 62 -4.46 -37.20 -2.29
N ARG A 63 -5.27 -37.62 -3.24
CA ARG A 63 -5.90 -38.95 -3.28
C ARG A 63 -5.58 -39.61 -4.61
N GLU A 64 -5.04 -40.84 -4.60
CA GLU A 64 -5.00 -41.67 -5.80
C GLU A 64 -6.41 -42.12 -6.17
N ILE A 65 -6.70 -42.21 -7.46
CA ILE A 65 -7.99 -42.61 -7.99
C ILE A 65 -7.84 -43.96 -8.74
N PHE A 66 -8.59 -44.93 -8.32
CA PHE A 66 -8.76 -46.18 -9.04
C PHE A 66 -10.14 -46.19 -9.71
N LEU A 67 -10.15 -46.61 -10.96
CA LEU A 67 -11.38 -46.66 -11.76
C LEU A 67 -11.99 -48.06 -11.71
N PRO A 68 -13.27 -48.21 -11.33
CA PRO A 68 -13.94 -49.52 -11.27
C PRO A 68 -14.38 -49.97 -12.66
N THR A 69 -13.40 -50.19 -13.57
CA THR A 69 -13.63 -50.49 -14.99
C THR A 69 -14.35 -51.83 -15.22
N ASP A 70 -14.29 -52.73 -14.23
CA ASP A 70 -14.99 -54.04 -14.27
C ASP A 70 -16.50 -53.89 -13.94
N ASN A 71 -16.94 -52.72 -13.47
CA ASN A 71 -18.36 -52.48 -13.21
C ASN A 71 -19.06 -52.03 -14.50
N PRO A 72 -20.12 -52.74 -14.94
CA PRO A 72 -20.82 -52.45 -16.19
C PRO A 72 -21.51 -51.08 -16.20
N ASP A 73 -21.83 -50.52 -15.04
CA ASP A 73 -22.47 -49.20 -14.90
C ASP A 73 -21.45 -48.06 -14.83
N PHE A 74 -20.12 -48.35 -14.91
CA PHE A 74 -19.10 -47.34 -14.88
C PHE A 74 -19.14 -46.42 -16.11
N GLN A 75 -19.18 -45.12 -15.89
CA GLN A 75 -19.14 -44.09 -16.94
C GLN A 75 -18.07 -43.06 -16.59
N MET A 76 -17.32 -42.65 -17.59
CA MET A 76 -16.30 -41.63 -17.47
C MET A 76 -16.29 -40.77 -18.73
N ILE A 77 -15.99 -39.49 -18.55
CA ILE A 77 -15.80 -38.53 -19.64
C ILE A 77 -14.52 -37.71 -19.39
N LYS A 78 -13.85 -37.35 -20.45
CA LYS A 78 -12.75 -36.35 -20.42
C LYS A 78 -13.32 -34.99 -20.74
N ASP A 79 -12.95 -33.97 -19.96
CA ASP A 79 -13.29 -32.57 -20.20
C ASP A 79 -12.66 -32.08 -21.51
N LEU A 80 -13.30 -31.11 -22.19
CA LEU A 80 -12.78 -30.56 -23.44
C LEU A 80 -11.41 -29.93 -23.28
N ASP A 81 -11.13 -29.27 -22.16
CA ASP A 81 -9.81 -28.70 -21.84
C ASP A 81 -8.72 -29.77 -21.70
N GLY A 82 -9.12 -31.03 -21.57
CA GLY A 82 -8.23 -32.18 -21.58
C GLY A 82 -7.41 -32.39 -20.31
N ASP A 83 -7.59 -31.59 -19.27
CA ASP A 83 -6.80 -31.61 -18.04
C ASP A 83 -7.48 -32.31 -16.88
N LYS A 84 -8.77 -32.63 -16.99
CA LYS A 84 -9.54 -33.36 -15.96
C LYS A 84 -10.53 -34.32 -16.55
N TYR A 85 -11.01 -35.19 -15.70
CA TYR A 85 -11.98 -36.22 -16.00
C TYR A 85 -13.13 -36.15 -15.00
N GLY A 86 -14.33 -36.58 -15.44
CA GLY A 86 -15.46 -36.77 -14.59
C GLY A 86 -16.00 -38.21 -14.71
N ALA A 87 -16.36 -38.84 -13.59
CA ALA A 87 -16.97 -40.16 -13.59
C ALA A 87 -18.20 -40.21 -12.69
N ASN A 88 -19.03 -41.24 -12.90
CA ASN A 88 -20.15 -41.52 -12.00
C ASN A 88 -19.73 -42.31 -10.76
N MET A 89 -18.58 -42.98 -10.80
CA MET A 89 -18.01 -43.69 -9.65
C MET A 89 -16.46 -43.68 -9.71
N ILE A 90 -15.82 -43.56 -8.55
CA ILE A 90 -14.38 -43.61 -8.37
C ILE A 90 -14.05 -44.31 -7.04
N ILE A 91 -12.88 -44.93 -6.98
CA ILE A 91 -12.34 -45.51 -5.75
C ILE A 91 -11.22 -44.59 -5.26
N LEU A 92 -11.35 -44.02 -4.07
CA LEU A 92 -10.32 -43.23 -3.44
C LEU A 92 -9.32 -44.11 -2.68
N GLY A 93 -8.04 -43.95 -3.01
CA GLY A 93 -6.94 -44.56 -2.31
C GLY A 93 -6.55 -43.81 -1.03
N GLU A 94 -5.32 -44.02 -0.58
CA GLU A 94 -4.76 -43.40 0.62
C GLU A 94 -4.83 -41.87 0.57
N ARG A 95 -5.11 -41.26 1.72
CA ARG A 95 -5.07 -39.79 1.90
C ARG A 95 -3.65 -39.36 2.26
N ARG A 96 -3.06 -38.53 1.42
CA ARG A 96 -1.71 -37.96 1.62
C ARG A 96 -1.80 -36.46 1.77
N ASP A 97 -1.15 -35.91 2.80
CA ASP A 97 -1.13 -34.48 3.09
C ASP A 97 -0.09 -33.75 2.22
N LEU A 98 -0.52 -32.82 1.38
CA LEU A 98 0.35 -32.00 0.53
C LEU A 98 1.29 -31.07 1.30
N ARG A 99 1.05 -30.88 2.59
CA ARG A 99 1.96 -30.12 3.48
C ARG A 99 3.16 -30.94 3.93
N ASN A 100 3.20 -32.25 3.63
CA ASN A 100 4.30 -33.14 3.95
C ASN A 100 5.18 -33.40 2.72
N PRO A 101 6.52 -33.22 2.81
CA PRO A 101 7.43 -33.51 1.71
C PRO A 101 7.32 -34.95 1.17
N GLU A 102 7.03 -35.92 2.02
CA GLU A 102 6.85 -37.35 1.64
C GLU A 102 5.74 -37.53 0.58
N THR A 103 4.69 -36.68 0.61
CA THR A 103 3.65 -36.70 -0.43
C THR A 103 4.22 -36.32 -1.79
N TRP A 104 5.09 -35.33 -1.84
CA TRP A 104 5.74 -34.86 -3.06
C TRP A 104 6.78 -35.87 -3.57
N GLU A 105 7.52 -36.52 -2.66
CA GLU A 105 8.40 -37.67 -3.01
C GLU A 105 7.59 -38.77 -3.68
N HIS A 106 6.43 -39.11 -3.09
CA HIS A 106 5.52 -40.11 -3.68
C HIS A 106 5.01 -39.63 -5.05
N MET A 107 4.54 -38.39 -5.20
CA MET A 107 4.09 -37.84 -6.49
C MET A 107 5.18 -38.00 -7.58
N ILE A 108 6.40 -37.61 -7.28
CA ILE A 108 7.52 -37.74 -8.22
C ILE A 108 7.79 -39.24 -8.54
N SER A 109 7.78 -40.12 -7.53
CA SER A 109 8.07 -41.56 -7.70
C SER A 109 7.07 -42.27 -8.60
N VAL A 110 5.82 -41.81 -8.61
CA VAL A 110 4.75 -42.36 -9.44
C VAL A 110 4.56 -41.62 -10.78
N GLY A 111 5.47 -40.68 -11.09
CA GLY A 111 5.53 -40.00 -12.38
C GLY A 111 4.62 -38.78 -12.52
N VAL A 112 4.22 -38.15 -11.41
CA VAL A 112 3.53 -36.85 -11.47
C VAL A 112 4.55 -35.77 -11.84
N ASP A 113 4.25 -34.96 -12.84
CA ASP A 113 5.04 -33.76 -13.16
C ASP A 113 4.71 -32.61 -12.18
N VAL A 114 5.49 -32.55 -11.10
CA VAL A 114 5.36 -31.50 -10.07
C VAL A 114 5.87 -30.14 -10.53
N TYR A 115 6.52 -30.06 -11.69
CA TYR A 115 7.04 -28.83 -12.31
C TYR A 115 6.13 -28.29 -13.41
N ALA A 116 5.05 -29.01 -13.71
CA ALA A 116 4.06 -28.61 -14.71
C ALA A 116 3.51 -27.19 -14.44
N CYS A 117 2.99 -26.56 -15.48
CA CYS A 117 2.32 -25.26 -15.40
C CYS A 117 3.22 -24.17 -14.78
N ASP A 118 4.42 -24.04 -15.34
CA ASP A 118 5.42 -23.03 -14.93
C ASP A 118 5.74 -23.09 -13.42
N ASN A 119 5.95 -24.31 -12.90
CA ASN A 119 6.23 -24.58 -11.49
C ASN A 119 5.10 -24.10 -10.54
N TYR A 120 3.84 -24.27 -10.94
CA TYR A 120 2.69 -23.86 -10.11
C TYR A 120 2.72 -24.46 -8.70
N ALA A 121 3.31 -25.65 -8.52
CA ALA A 121 3.53 -26.23 -7.20
C ALA A 121 4.41 -25.34 -6.28
N LEU A 122 5.44 -24.71 -6.84
CA LEU A 122 6.30 -23.77 -6.10
C LEU A 122 5.54 -22.49 -5.73
N THR A 123 4.72 -21.99 -6.66
CA THR A 123 3.81 -20.85 -6.42
C THR A 123 2.85 -21.18 -5.27
N TRP A 124 2.13 -22.29 -5.38
CA TRP A 124 1.18 -22.73 -4.36
C TRP A 124 1.83 -22.91 -2.98
N ALA A 125 3.01 -23.53 -2.92
CA ALA A 125 3.73 -23.72 -1.68
C ALA A 125 4.19 -22.40 -1.05
N SER A 126 4.53 -21.40 -1.88
CA SER A 126 4.94 -20.06 -1.44
C SER A 126 3.76 -19.25 -0.94
N ASP A 127 2.61 -19.27 -1.62
CA ASP A 127 1.37 -18.60 -1.23
C ASP A 127 0.88 -19.07 0.14
N ASN A 128 0.99 -20.38 0.39
CA ASN A 128 0.53 -21.01 1.62
C ASN A 128 1.64 -21.11 2.69
N GLU A 129 2.78 -20.49 2.48
CA GLU A 129 3.92 -20.45 3.40
C GLU A 129 4.46 -21.84 3.82
N HIS A 130 4.35 -22.83 2.95
CA HIS A 130 4.81 -24.18 3.17
C HIS A 130 6.32 -24.29 2.92
N ILE A 131 7.13 -23.75 3.83
CA ILE A 131 8.59 -23.62 3.68
C ILE A 131 9.26 -24.94 3.34
N GLU A 132 8.88 -26.04 3.98
CA GLU A 132 9.51 -27.34 3.75
C GLU A 132 9.19 -27.89 2.37
N ILE A 133 8.02 -27.57 1.82
CA ILE A 133 7.66 -27.93 0.44
C ILE A 133 8.43 -27.07 -0.57
N VAL A 134 8.54 -25.76 -0.33
CA VAL A 134 9.38 -24.87 -1.15
C VAL A 134 10.81 -25.38 -1.23
N LYS A 135 11.41 -25.72 -0.07
CA LYS A 135 12.76 -26.30 0.01
C LYS A 135 12.86 -27.61 -0.77
N PHE A 136 11.88 -28.47 -0.58
CA PHE A 136 11.83 -29.76 -1.28
C PHE A 136 11.78 -29.57 -2.79
N LEU A 137 10.86 -28.74 -3.29
CA LEU A 137 10.69 -28.50 -4.73
C LEU A 137 11.96 -27.90 -5.37
N ILE A 138 12.55 -26.88 -4.75
CA ILE A 138 13.78 -26.24 -5.26
C ILE A 138 14.94 -27.24 -5.27
N LYS A 139 15.13 -28.02 -4.19
CA LYS A 139 16.19 -29.06 -4.11
C LYS A 139 16.02 -30.09 -5.20
N ASN A 140 14.80 -30.39 -5.63
CA ASN A 140 14.50 -31.39 -6.67
C ASN A 140 14.38 -30.79 -8.07
N GLY A 141 14.77 -29.52 -8.28
CA GLY A 141 14.90 -28.93 -9.60
C GLY A 141 13.78 -27.97 -10.04
N ALA A 142 12.87 -27.57 -9.15
CA ALA A 142 11.92 -26.52 -9.47
C ALA A 142 12.65 -25.20 -9.83
N ASN A 143 12.18 -24.53 -10.88
CA ASN A 143 12.77 -23.27 -11.30
C ASN A 143 12.42 -22.14 -10.32
N ILE A 144 13.39 -21.72 -9.52
CA ILE A 144 13.23 -20.62 -8.54
C ILE A 144 12.83 -19.31 -9.19
N HIS A 145 13.15 -19.13 -10.49
CA HIS A 145 12.87 -17.91 -11.26
C HIS A 145 11.50 -17.91 -11.97
N SER A 146 10.69 -18.95 -11.77
CA SER A 146 9.36 -19.04 -12.38
C SER A 146 8.50 -17.81 -12.05
N ASP A 147 7.76 -17.34 -13.05
CA ASP A 147 6.90 -16.16 -12.95
C ASP A 147 7.63 -14.94 -12.33
N ASN A 148 8.82 -14.63 -12.86
CA ASN A 148 9.65 -13.51 -12.41
C ASN A 148 9.88 -13.54 -10.89
N ASP A 149 10.44 -14.68 -10.41
CA ASP A 149 10.74 -14.93 -9.00
C ASP A 149 9.51 -14.76 -8.07
N TYR A 150 8.37 -15.27 -8.50
CA TYR A 150 7.11 -15.18 -7.77
C TYR A 150 7.25 -15.63 -6.31
N ALA A 151 7.94 -16.75 -6.07
CA ALA A 151 8.15 -17.28 -4.72
C ALA A 151 8.80 -16.24 -3.79
N LEU A 152 9.82 -15.49 -4.27
CA LEU A 152 10.46 -14.42 -3.50
C LEU A 152 9.52 -13.24 -3.28
N ARG A 153 8.81 -12.82 -4.34
CA ARG A 153 7.87 -11.69 -4.26
C ARG A 153 6.76 -11.97 -3.25
N GLN A 154 6.12 -13.13 -3.36
CA GLN A 154 5.03 -13.54 -2.47
C GLN A 154 5.49 -13.73 -1.02
N SER A 155 6.63 -14.38 -0.81
CA SER A 155 7.19 -14.54 0.54
C SER A 155 7.49 -13.21 1.22
N SER A 156 7.88 -12.20 0.43
CA SER A 156 8.15 -10.84 0.93
C SER A 156 6.85 -10.10 1.28
N GLU A 157 5.82 -10.26 0.47
CA GLU A 157 4.47 -9.72 0.72
C GLU A 157 3.88 -10.30 2.00
N ASN A 158 3.99 -11.63 2.18
CA ASN A 158 3.57 -12.33 3.40
C ASN A 158 4.49 -12.03 4.61
N ASN A 159 5.53 -11.23 4.42
CA ASN A 159 6.49 -10.87 5.47
C ASN A 159 7.23 -12.08 6.08
N ASN A 160 7.41 -13.14 5.31
CA ASN A 160 8.04 -14.39 5.75
C ASN A 160 9.56 -14.35 5.63
N PHE A 161 10.24 -13.77 6.62
CA PHE A 161 11.69 -13.61 6.62
C PHE A 161 12.47 -14.93 6.39
N LYS A 162 11.98 -16.05 6.95
CA LYS A 162 12.70 -17.34 6.82
C LYS A 162 12.68 -17.83 5.39
N LEU A 163 11.55 -17.71 4.71
CA LEU A 163 11.39 -18.13 3.33
C LEU A 163 12.12 -17.20 2.37
N VAL A 164 12.01 -15.87 2.54
CA VAL A 164 12.80 -14.89 1.77
C VAL A 164 14.29 -15.19 1.87
N LYS A 165 14.80 -15.40 3.11
CA LYS A 165 16.20 -15.72 3.33
C LYS A 165 16.61 -16.97 2.56
N TYR A 166 15.84 -18.05 2.65
CA TYR A 166 16.11 -19.28 1.94
C TYR A 166 16.15 -19.07 0.42
N LEU A 167 15.18 -18.37 -0.14
CA LEU A 167 15.10 -18.13 -1.59
C LEU A 167 16.28 -17.31 -2.09
N VAL A 168 16.65 -16.23 -1.41
CA VAL A 168 17.80 -15.39 -1.77
C VAL A 168 19.11 -16.19 -1.68
N GLU A 169 19.32 -16.99 -0.62
CA GLU A 169 20.50 -17.85 -0.46
C GLU A 169 20.59 -18.97 -1.53
N ASN A 170 19.46 -19.33 -2.17
CA ASN A 170 19.41 -20.29 -3.27
C ASN A 170 19.31 -19.65 -4.65
N GLY A 171 19.59 -18.35 -4.77
CA GLY A 171 19.79 -17.66 -6.04
C GLY A 171 18.56 -16.96 -6.62
N ALA A 172 17.47 -16.80 -5.88
CA ALA A 172 16.36 -15.98 -6.34
C ALA A 172 16.81 -14.56 -6.67
N ASN A 173 16.28 -13.99 -7.76
CA ASN A 173 16.65 -12.66 -8.20
C ASN A 173 16.06 -11.57 -7.29
N ILE A 174 16.89 -10.99 -6.45
CA ILE A 174 16.51 -9.95 -5.50
C ILE A 174 15.96 -8.69 -6.20
N HIS A 175 16.32 -8.47 -7.48
CA HIS A 175 15.89 -7.33 -8.28
C HIS A 175 14.58 -7.59 -9.06
N ALA A 176 13.96 -8.76 -8.89
CA ALA A 176 12.72 -9.11 -9.56
C ALA A 176 11.65 -8.03 -9.33
N ASP A 177 10.95 -7.65 -10.40
CA ASP A 177 9.91 -6.63 -10.39
C ASP A 177 10.35 -5.31 -9.70
N ASN A 178 11.53 -4.80 -10.11
CA ASN A 178 12.09 -3.54 -9.58
C ASN A 178 12.24 -3.57 -8.05
N ASP A 179 12.94 -4.59 -7.54
CA ASP A 179 13.18 -4.82 -6.12
C ASP A 179 11.88 -4.92 -5.28
N TYR A 180 10.88 -5.63 -5.82
CA TYR A 180 9.57 -5.81 -5.18
C TYR A 180 9.71 -6.31 -3.73
N ALA A 181 10.60 -7.26 -3.47
CA ALA A 181 10.86 -7.80 -2.14
C ALA A 181 11.22 -6.69 -1.13
N LEU A 182 12.10 -5.77 -1.51
CA LEU A 182 12.51 -4.64 -0.66
C LEU A 182 11.36 -3.64 -0.48
N ARG A 183 10.59 -3.38 -1.53
CA ARG A 183 9.42 -2.50 -1.45
C ARG A 183 8.36 -3.06 -0.49
N GLN A 184 8.05 -4.35 -0.56
CA GLN A 184 7.10 -5.00 0.36
C GLN A 184 7.61 -5.04 1.80
N ALA A 185 8.90 -5.33 2.01
CA ALA A 185 9.52 -5.25 3.33
C ALA A 185 9.36 -3.86 3.96
N SER A 186 9.42 -2.80 3.14
CA SER A 186 9.21 -1.41 3.58
C SER A 186 7.75 -1.13 3.93
N ILE A 187 6.79 -1.59 3.13
CA ILE A 187 5.35 -1.48 3.42
C ILE A 187 5.02 -2.19 4.75
N ASN A 188 5.57 -3.37 4.94
CA ASN A 188 5.41 -4.18 6.15
C ASN A 188 6.22 -3.64 7.34
N ARG A 189 7.07 -2.62 7.13
CA ARG A 189 7.98 -2.03 8.14
C ARG A 189 8.87 -3.07 8.83
N ASN A 190 9.24 -4.11 8.11
CA ASN A 190 10.12 -5.13 8.64
C ASN A 190 11.58 -4.71 8.49
N PHE A 191 12.11 -3.99 9.47
CA PHE A 191 13.48 -3.51 9.45
C PHE A 191 14.51 -4.64 9.28
N LYS A 192 14.27 -5.80 9.90
CA LYS A 192 15.15 -6.96 9.75
C LYS A 192 15.20 -7.46 8.31
N LEU A 193 14.05 -7.50 7.62
CA LEU A 193 13.96 -7.91 6.22
C LEU A 193 14.57 -6.87 5.30
N ILE A 194 14.28 -5.58 5.51
CA ILE A 194 14.89 -4.45 4.77
C ILE A 194 16.42 -4.56 4.83
N LYS A 195 16.97 -4.69 6.05
CA LYS A 195 18.41 -4.80 6.28
C LYS A 195 18.99 -5.98 5.52
N TYR A 196 18.40 -7.15 5.66
CA TYR A 196 18.84 -8.36 4.98
C TYR A 196 18.88 -8.22 3.45
N LEU A 197 17.81 -7.67 2.86
CA LEU A 197 17.71 -7.50 1.41
C LEU A 197 18.75 -6.50 0.89
N ILE A 198 18.98 -5.38 1.57
CA ILE A 198 20.00 -4.38 1.20
C ILE A 198 21.41 -4.97 1.33
N GLU A 199 21.70 -5.71 2.40
CA GLU A 199 22.99 -6.39 2.59
C GLU A 199 23.27 -7.46 1.50
N ASN A 200 22.22 -7.99 0.88
CA ASN A 200 22.31 -8.92 -0.25
C ASN A 200 22.15 -8.25 -1.62
N GLY A 201 22.25 -6.93 -1.70
CA GLY A 201 22.37 -6.19 -2.94
C GLY A 201 21.10 -5.55 -3.48
N ALA A 202 19.97 -5.60 -2.77
CA ALA A 202 18.75 -4.91 -3.21
C ALA A 202 19.00 -3.40 -3.40
N ASN A 203 18.40 -2.82 -4.44
CA ASN A 203 18.58 -1.43 -4.80
C ASN A 203 17.73 -0.51 -3.91
N ILE A 204 18.38 0.24 -3.02
CA ILE A 204 17.74 1.22 -2.12
C ILE A 204 16.91 2.25 -2.91
N HIS A 205 17.35 2.59 -4.13
CA HIS A 205 16.74 3.62 -4.98
C HIS A 205 15.66 3.10 -5.93
N ALA A 206 15.29 1.82 -5.83
CA ALA A 206 14.25 1.24 -6.67
C ALA A 206 12.93 2.03 -6.54
N ASP A 207 12.22 2.17 -7.67
CA ASP A 207 10.93 2.86 -7.76
C ASP A 207 10.96 4.29 -7.15
N ASN A 208 11.94 5.10 -7.59
CA ASN A 208 12.13 6.49 -7.16
C ASN A 208 12.19 6.63 -5.63
N ASP A 209 13.14 5.95 -5.02
CA ASP A 209 13.37 5.97 -3.56
C ASP A 209 12.15 5.54 -2.74
N PHE A 210 11.37 4.58 -3.27
CA PHE A 210 10.13 4.12 -2.65
C PHE A 210 10.32 3.77 -1.16
N VAL A 211 11.39 3.05 -0.82
CA VAL A 211 11.65 2.60 0.55
C VAL A 211 11.88 3.78 1.48
N LEU A 212 12.66 4.78 1.03
CA LEU A 212 12.92 6.00 1.80
C LEU A 212 11.64 6.84 1.96
N ARG A 213 10.82 6.94 0.90
CA ARG A 213 9.51 7.60 1.00
C ARG A 213 8.62 6.90 2.02
N GLN A 214 8.47 5.57 1.94
CA GLN A 214 7.65 4.80 2.86
C GLN A 214 8.12 4.95 4.32
N ALA A 215 9.42 4.85 4.57
CA ALA A 215 9.99 5.08 5.89
C ALA A 215 9.74 6.51 6.39
N SER A 216 9.81 7.50 5.48
CA SER A 216 9.63 8.91 5.81
C SER A 216 8.16 9.31 5.99
N GLU A 217 7.21 8.67 5.28
CA GLU A 217 5.77 8.92 5.36
C GLU A 217 5.05 8.05 6.41
N GLY A 218 5.69 7.00 6.90
CA GLY A 218 5.16 6.06 7.86
C GLY A 218 4.78 6.66 9.21
N PHE A 219 4.14 5.87 10.07
CA PHE A 219 3.70 6.34 11.38
C PHE A 219 4.90 6.70 12.28
N LYS A 220 5.03 7.97 12.66
CA LYS A 220 6.14 8.58 13.44
C LYS A 220 7.49 8.63 12.71
N GLY A 221 7.55 8.41 11.37
CA GLY A 221 8.81 8.31 10.64
C GLY A 221 9.69 7.21 11.22
N ASP A 222 9.81 6.09 10.52
CA ASP A 222 10.61 4.95 11.00
C ASP A 222 12.09 5.34 11.04
N LEU A 223 12.47 6.08 12.09
CA LEU A 223 13.79 6.71 12.21
C LEU A 223 14.94 5.71 12.07
N GLU A 224 14.78 4.47 12.54
CA GLU A 224 15.80 3.43 12.40
C GLU A 224 15.98 3.03 10.93
N ILE A 225 14.87 2.89 10.19
CA ILE A 225 14.92 2.60 8.76
C ILE A 225 15.54 3.77 8.00
N ILE A 226 15.10 5.01 8.27
CA ILE A 226 15.66 6.23 7.64
C ILE A 226 17.17 6.29 7.88
N LYS A 227 17.63 6.10 9.13
CA LYS A 227 19.06 6.11 9.47
C LYS A 227 19.82 5.06 8.66
N TYR A 228 19.32 3.83 8.63
CA TYR A 228 19.96 2.75 7.92
C TYR A 228 20.06 3.02 6.42
N LEU A 229 18.98 3.52 5.79
CA LEU A 229 18.95 3.84 4.36
C LEU A 229 19.93 4.97 4.01
N ILE A 230 19.98 6.03 4.82
CA ILE A 230 20.91 7.16 4.60
C ILE A 230 22.37 6.72 4.80
N GLU A 231 22.65 5.84 5.76
CA GLU A 231 24.03 5.37 6.04
C GLU A 231 24.52 4.35 5.00
N ASN A 232 23.62 3.68 4.28
CA ASN A 232 23.97 2.68 3.26
C ASN A 232 23.66 3.13 1.82
N GLY A 233 23.04 4.30 1.63
CA GLY A 233 22.78 4.91 0.33
C GLY A 233 24.06 5.51 -0.27
N LYS A 234 24.21 5.42 -1.61
CA LYS A 234 25.39 5.98 -2.32
C LYS A 234 25.29 7.47 -2.60
N ASN A 235 24.08 8.06 -2.54
CA ASN A 235 23.83 9.47 -2.87
C ASN A 235 23.21 10.22 -1.68
N ILE A 236 23.99 10.33 -0.61
CA ILE A 236 23.56 10.87 0.69
C ILE A 236 22.83 12.22 0.58
N TYR A 237 23.31 13.15 -0.24
CA TYR A 237 22.73 14.50 -0.31
C TYR A 237 21.33 14.52 -0.92
N ASN A 238 21.11 13.84 -2.04
CA ASN A 238 19.79 13.79 -2.66
C ASN A 238 18.78 13.01 -1.80
N ASP A 239 19.24 11.92 -1.18
CA ASP A 239 18.41 11.07 -0.33
C ASP A 239 17.99 11.81 0.95
N THR A 240 18.91 12.55 1.59
CA THR A 240 18.60 13.34 2.80
C THR A 240 17.64 14.48 2.50
N ASP A 241 17.77 15.15 1.36
CA ASP A 241 16.89 16.26 0.95
C ASP A 241 15.48 15.74 0.64
N ASN A 242 15.36 14.61 -0.07
CA ASN A 242 14.09 13.97 -0.34
C ASN A 242 13.42 13.48 0.96
N ALA A 243 14.17 12.80 1.82
CA ALA A 243 13.68 12.39 3.12
C ALA A 243 13.21 13.59 3.95
N LEU A 244 13.98 14.69 3.98
CA LEU A 244 13.64 15.90 4.73
C LEU A 244 12.30 16.50 4.28
N LYS A 245 12.01 16.49 2.97
CA LYS A 245 10.72 16.95 2.44
C LYS A 245 9.56 16.10 3.01
N TYR A 246 9.68 14.76 2.97
CA TYR A 246 8.63 13.84 3.44
C TYR A 246 8.41 13.95 4.95
N VAL A 247 9.47 13.87 5.76
CA VAL A 247 9.34 13.94 7.22
C VAL A 247 8.83 15.30 7.71
N SER A 248 9.14 16.38 6.97
CA SER A 248 8.68 17.74 7.29
C SER A 248 7.18 17.91 7.05
N LYS A 249 6.65 17.30 5.98
CA LYS A 249 5.21 17.25 5.71
C LYS A 249 4.45 16.56 6.84
N LYS A 250 5.06 15.56 7.48
CA LYS A 250 4.46 14.79 8.59
C LYS A 250 4.81 15.34 9.98
N GLY A 251 5.77 16.25 10.08
CA GLY A 251 6.18 16.85 11.35
C GLY A 251 7.03 15.93 12.24
N TYR A 252 7.77 14.99 11.69
CA TYR A 252 8.60 14.05 12.44
C TYR A 252 9.91 14.67 12.91
N LEU A 253 9.83 15.47 13.96
CA LEU A 253 10.92 16.30 14.44
C LEU A 253 12.25 15.55 14.63
N LYS A 254 12.22 14.33 15.22
CA LYS A 254 13.46 13.55 15.44
C LYS A 254 14.14 13.16 14.13
N ALA A 255 13.39 12.81 13.11
CA ALA A 255 13.92 12.49 11.79
C ALA A 255 14.46 13.75 11.11
N ILE A 256 13.77 14.88 11.23
CA ILE A 256 14.20 16.19 10.70
C ILE A 256 15.56 16.60 11.31
N ILE A 257 15.69 16.50 12.64
CA ILE A 257 16.94 16.79 13.34
C ILE A 257 18.07 15.93 12.78
N TYR A 258 17.87 14.61 12.72
CA TYR A 258 18.88 13.68 12.22
C TYR A 258 19.29 14.00 10.77
N LEU A 259 18.32 14.25 9.87
CA LEU A 259 18.63 14.54 8.47
C LEU A 259 19.41 15.84 8.30
N ILE A 260 19.06 16.89 9.04
CA ILE A 260 19.81 18.17 9.01
C ILE A 260 21.22 17.97 9.56
N GLU A 261 21.41 17.20 10.64
CA GLU A 261 22.74 16.83 11.16
C GLU A 261 23.56 16.02 10.16
N LYS A 262 22.92 15.26 9.28
CA LYS A 262 23.56 14.52 8.17
C LYS A 262 23.75 15.34 6.90
N GLY A 263 23.46 16.64 6.93
CA GLY A 263 23.74 17.57 5.86
C GLY A 263 22.59 17.80 4.87
N ALA A 264 21.37 17.40 5.21
CA ALA A 264 20.22 17.73 4.38
C ALA A 264 20.07 19.25 4.24
N ASN A 265 19.80 19.70 3.01
CA ASN A 265 19.62 21.10 2.70
C ASN A 265 18.29 21.63 3.23
N ILE A 266 18.34 22.42 4.30
CA ILE A 266 17.15 23.04 4.90
C ILE A 266 16.37 23.92 3.91
N HIS A 267 17.07 24.47 2.90
CA HIS A 267 16.52 25.35 1.86
C HIS A 267 16.02 24.59 0.62
N VAL A 268 16.01 23.25 0.64
CA VAL A 268 15.58 22.43 -0.50
C VAL A 268 14.23 22.91 -1.02
N GLU A 269 14.13 23.09 -2.35
CA GLU A 269 12.92 23.56 -3.04
C GLU A 269 12.31 24.83 -2.43
N ASN A 270 13.13 25.84 -2.17
CA ASN A 270 12.72 27.11 -1.56
C ASN A 270 12.04 26.91 -0.20
N ASP A 271 12.77 26.33 0.72
CA ASP A 271 12.32 26.05 2.09
C ASP A 271 11.01 25.24 2.15
N TYR A 272 10.93 24.22 1.30
CA TYR A 272 9.82 23.26 1.32
C TYR A 272 9.55 22.71 2.73
N PRO A 273 10.61 22.32 3.52
CA PRO A 273 10.40 21.82 4.89
C PRO A 273 9.62 22.81 5.76
N LEU A 274 10.00 24.09 5.77
CA LEU A 274 9.32 25.11 6.56
C LEU A 274 7.90 25.35 6.08
N ARG A 275 7.70 25.48 4.77
CA ARG A 275 6.38 25.75 4.19
C ARG A 275 5.38 24.62 4.45
N TRP A 276 5.79 23.36 4.28
CA TRP A 276 4.88 22.22 4.51
C TRP A 276 4.66 21.91 5.99
N SER A 277 5.65 22.07 6.85
CA SER A 277 5.46 22.00 8.30
C SER A 277 4.48 23.07 8.78
N SER A 278 4.54 24.27 8.20
CA SER A 278 3.60 25.35 8.50
C SER A 278 2.19 25.08 7.98
N LYS A 279 2.08 24.54 6.75
CA LYS A 279 0.82 24.09 6.16
C LYS A 279 0.09 23.06 7.02
N ASN A 280 0.83 22.15 7.64
CA ASN A 280 0.26 21.05 8.42
C ASN A 280 0.27 21.30 9.93
N GLY A 281 0.65 22.51 10.37
CA GLY A 281 0.55 22.93 11.76
C GLY A 281 1.58 22.35 12.73
N HIS A 282 2.71 21.85 12.23
CA HIS A 282 3.76 21.20 13.02
C HIS A 282 4.63 22.24 13.74
N ILE A 283 4.11 22.88 14.78
CA ILE A 283 4.73 24.03 15.43
C ILE A 283 6.18 23.77 15.92
N GLU A 284 6.44 22.62 16.52
CA GLU A 284 7.79 22.31 17.02
C GLU A 284 8.80 22.15 15.87
N THR A 285 8.38 21.57 14.76
CA THR A 285 9.17 21.50 13.52
C THR A 285 9.44 22.90 12.96
N VAL A 286 8.41 23.75 12.88
CA VAL A 286 8.55 25.15 12.41
C VAL A 286 9.56 25.91 13.27
N LYS A 287 9.46 25.78 14.59
CA LYS A 287 10.43 26.40 15.53
C LYS A 287 11.85 25.92 15.27
N TYR A 288 12.03 24.62 15.13
CA TYR A 288 13.35 24.03 14.88
C TYR A 288 13.94 24.51 13.56
N LEU A 289 13.18 24.46 12.46
CA LEU A 289 13.62 24.86 11.13
C LEU A 289 14.03 26.35 11.11
N ILE A 290 13.24 27.26 11.66
CA ILE A 290 13.56 28.68 11.72
C ILE A 290 14.82 28.93 12.58
N LYS A 291 14.96 28.24 13.72
CA LYS A 291 16.16 28.35 14.58
C LYS A 291 17.45 27.90 13.84
N ASN A 292 17.31 26.98 12.90
CA ASN A 292 18.42 26.45 12.09
C ASN A 292 18.56 27.12 10.72
N GLY A 293 17.94 28.28 10.53
CA GLY A 293 18.20 29.15 9.38
C GLY A 293 17.23 29.04 8.21
N ALA A 294 16.12 28.32 8.34
CA ALA A 294 15.12 28.29 7.28
C ALA A 294 14.60 29.68 6.94
N ASP A 295 14.45 29.98 5.64
CA ASP A 295 14.00 31.28 5.16
C ASP A 295 12.51 31.45 5.32
N ILE A 296 12.12 32.34 6.24
CA ILE A 296 10.72 32.69 6.53
C ILE A 296 10.04 33.35 5.33
N TYR A 297 10.82 34.02 4.48
CA TYR A 297 10.31 34.82 3.34
C TYR A 297 10.17 33.96 2.07
N ALA A 298 10.66 32.72 2.08
CA ALA A 298 10.63 31.82 0.92
C ALA A 298 9.23 31.77 0.29
N LYS A 299 9.17 31.86 -1.06
CA LYS A 299 7.91 31.85 -1.83
C LYS A 299 6.91 32.88 -1.32
N ASN A 300 7.32 34.14 -1.16
CA ASN A 300 6.49 35.24 -0.69
C ASN A 300 5.81 34.91 0.64
N ASN A 301 6.61 34.65 1.67
CA ASN A 301 6.09 34.21 2.98
C ASN A 301 5.12 33.01 2.89
N GLY A 302 5.44 32.05 2.05
CA GLY A 302 4.60 30.88 1.82
C GLY A 302 4.23 30.12 3.09
N ALA A 303 5.11 30.09 4.08
CA ALA A 303 4.85 29.49 5.38
C ALA A 303 3.69 30.17 6.12
N LEU A 304 3.70 31.52 6.18
CA LEU A 304 2.63 32.30 6.83
C LEU A 304 1.30 32.16 6.10
N ARG A 305 1.32 32.26 4.77
CA ARG A 305 0.14 32.15 3.95
C ARG A 305 -0.55 30.77 4.12
N TRP A 306 0.23 29.69 4.06
CA TRP A 306 -0.31 28.35 4.23
C TRP A 306 -0.79 28.07 5.66
N ALA A 307 -0.02 28.50 6.69
CA ALA A 307 -0.49 28.36 8.06
C ALA A 307 -1.82 29.10 8.31
N SER A 308 -1.99 30.28 7.68
CA SER A 308 -3.23 31.06 7.77
C SER A 308 -4.39 30.39 7.04
N ASN A 309 -4.16 29.86 5.85
CA ASN A 309 -5.17 29.12 5.07
C ASN A 309 -5.67 27.87 5.80
N PHE A 310 -4.75 27.11 6.40
CA PHE A 310 -5.06 25.83 7.04
C PHE A 310 -5.40 25.95 8.54
N GLY A 311 -5.49 27.16 9.09
CA GLY A 311 -6.04 27.39 10.42
C GLY A 311 -5.07 27.20 11.59
N HIS A 312 -3.76 27.22 11.35
CA HIS A 312 -2.73 26.91 12.35
C HIS A 312 -2.27 28.14 13.13
N LEU A 313 -3.12 28.61 14.05
CA LEU A 313 -2.91 29.86 14.80
C LEU A 313 -1.54 29.96 15.49
N GLU A 314 -1.08 28.90 16.16
CA GLU A 314 0.21 28.94 16.89
C GLU A 314 1.39 29.08 15.93
N VAL A 315 1.32 28.46 14.75
CA VAL A 315 2.29 28.63 13.68
C VAL A 315 2.27 30.07 13.16
N VAL A 316 1.09 30.63 12.87
CA VAL A 316 0.92 32.03 12.44
C VAL A 316 1.53 32.98 13.46
N LYS A 317 1.24 32.82 14.75
CA LYS A 317 1.81 33.64 15.82
C LYS A 317 3.33 33.56 15.85
N TYR A 318 3.88 32.37 15.75
CA TYR A 318 5.33 32.17 15.80
C TYR A 318 6.03 32.77 14.58
N LEU A 319 5.51 32.54 13.38
CA LEU A 319 6.06 33.11 12.13
C LEU A 319 6.09 34.64 12.17
N ILE A 320 5.00 35.30 12.58
CA ILE A 320 4.94 36.74 12.71
C ILE A 320 5.92 37.27 13.79
N LYS A 321 6.00 36.56 14.93
CA LYS A 321 7.01 36.88 15.97
C LYS A 321 8.44 36.75 15.48
N SER A 322 8.68 35.83 14.55
CA SER A 322 10.00 35.56 13.95
C SER A 322 10.31 36.46 12.74
N GLY A 323 9.43 37.41 12.40
CA GLY A 323 9.66 38.42 11.37
C GLY A 323 8.92 38.21 10.04
N ALA A 324 8.03 37.22 9.93
CA ALA A 324 7.25 37.06 8.70
C ALA A 324 6.48 38.34 8.37
N TYR A 325 6.55 38.76 7.09
CA TYR A 325 5.90 40.00 6.64
C TYR A 325 4.41 39.75 6.36
N ILE A 326 3.55 40.50 7.03
CA ILE A 326 2.09 40.31 7.00
C ILE A 326 1.48 40.77 5.67
N HIS A 327 1.97 41.89 5.11
CA HIS A 327 1.40 42.54 3.94
C HIS A 327 1.79 41.97 2.59
N VAL A 328 2.42 40.78 2.57
CA VAL A 328 2.76 40.10 1.31
C VAL A 328 1.51 39.82 0.47
N ASP A 329 1.61 40.08 -0.84
CA ASP A 329 0.57 39.84 -1.83
C ASP A 329 -0.79 40.43 -1.40
N ASN A 330 -0.81 41.71 -0.97
CA ASN A 330 -1.98 42.41 -0.49
C ASN A 330 -2.67 41.66 0.65
N ASP A 331 -1.94 41.42 1.75
CA ASP A 331 -2.45 40.76 2.95
C ASP A 331 -3.08 39.38 2.69
N TYR A 332 -2.44 38.59 1.82
CA TYR A 332 -2.96 37.30 1.39
C TYR A 332 -3.25 36.33 2.56
N ALA A 333 -2.46 36.44 3.64
CA ALA A 333 -2.67 35.64 4.86
C ALA A 333 -4.04 35.95 5.51
N LEU A 334 -4.45 37.25 5.55
CA LEU A 334 -5.73 37.67 6.06
C LEU A 334 -6.86 37.21 5.15
N ARG A 335 -6.69 37.39 3.84
CA ARG A 335 -7.71 37.01 2.84
C ARG A 335 -8.00 35.51 2.90
N TRP A 336 -6.96 34.64 2.93
CA TRP A 336 -7.16 33.20 3.03
C TRP A 336 -7.72 32.74 4.38
N ALA A 337 -7.26 33.33 5.48
CA ALA A 337 -7.85 33.03 6.79
C ALA A 337 -9.36 33.39 6.84
N SER A 338 -9.75 34.48 6.15
CA SER A 338 -11.14 34.92 6.05
C SER A 338 -11.95 33.98 5.15
N GLU A 339 -11.40 33.60 4.00
CA GLU A 339 -11.99 32.60 3.07
C GLU A 339 -12.33 31.27 3.75
N LYS A 340 -11.45 30.82 4.63
CA LYS A 340 -11.58 29.53 5.33
C LYS A 340 -12.27 29.65 6.70
N GLY A 341 -12.68 30.84 7.10
CA GLY A 341 -13.43 31.07 8.34
C GLY A 341 -12.61 30.99 9.62
N HIS A 342 -11.29 31.15 9.55
CA HIS A 342 -10.38 31.01 10.69
C HIS A 342 -10.41 32.29 11.57
N LEU A 343 -11.52 32.57 12.23
CA LEU A 343 -11.76 33.77 13.00
C LEU A 343 -10.61 34.16 13.96
N LYS A 344 -10.06 33.20 14.67
CA LYS A 344 -8.94 33.44 15.62
C LYS A 344 -7.69 33.97 14.91
N ILE A 345 -7.41 33.51 13.70
CA ILE A 345 -6.30 33.99 12.87
C ILE A 345 -6.62 35.36 12.31
N VAL A 346 -7.83 35.56 11.78
CA VAL A 346 -8.30 36.88 11.29
C VAL A 346 -8.13 37.92 12.38
N LYS A 347 -8.67 37.67 13.61
CA LYS A 347 -8.51 38.58 14.76
C LYS A 347 -7.04 38.85 15.09
N TYR A 348 -6.18 37.86 15.03
CA TYR A 348 -4.78 38.04 15.32
C TYR A 348 -4.06 38.85 14.25
N LEU A 349 -4.29 38.58 12.96
CA LEU A 349 -3.69 39.30 11.83
C LEU A 349 -4.11 40.77 11.83
N VAL A 350 -5.38 41.07 11.97
CA VAL A 350 -5.89 42.45 12.07
C VAL A 350 -5.29 43.18 13.28
N LYS A 351 -5.20 42.51 14.45
CA LYS A 351 -4.53 43.09 15.63
C LYS A 351 -3.05 43.38 15.37
N LYS A 352 -2.41 42.67 14.45
CA LYS A 352 -1.02 42.84 14.05
C LYS A 352 -0.83 43.81 12.89
N GLY A 353 -1.87 44.44 12.43
CA GLY A 353 -1.85 45.49 11.42
C GLY A 353 -2.15 45.03 10.00
N ALA A 354 -2.69 43.83 9.81
CA ALA A 354 -3.13 43.40 8.48
C ALA A 354 -4.21 44.37 7.96
N ASP A 355 -4.10 44.76 6.69
CA ASP A 355 -5.03 45.66 6.05
C ASP A 355 -6.34 44.97 5.67
N ILE A 356 -7.42 45.35 6.33
CA ILE A 356 -8.78 44.81 6.08
C ILE A 356 -9.32 45.22 4.72
N HIS A 357 -8.81 46.32 4.16
CA HIS A 357 -9.23 46.90 2.87
C HIS A 357 -8.40 46.37 1.70
N ALA A 358 -7.38 45.54 1.97
CA ALA A 358 -6.52 44.98 0.93
C ALA A 358 -7.33 44.28 -0.17
N ASP A 359 -7.00 44.61 -1.45
CA ASP A 359 -7.65 44.04 -2.63
C ASP A 359 -9.18 44.24 -2.62
N ASP A 360 -9.62 45.50 -2.40
CA ASP A 360 -11.03 45.91 -2.35
C ASP A 360 -11.86 45.06 -1.37
N ASP A 361 -11.45 45.08 -0.10
CA ASP A 361 -12.09 44.33 0.99
C ASP A 361 -12.23 42.82 0.67
N CYS A 362 -11.26 42.22 -0.03
CA CYS A 362 -11.32 40.84 -0.46
C CYS A 362 -11.53 39.86 0.70
N ALA A 363 -10.97 40.16 1.88
CA ALA A 363 -11.18 39.33 3.07
C ALA A 363 -12.69 39.27 3.44
N LEU A 364 -13.41 40.39 3.38
CA LEU A 364 -14.84 40.44 3.61
C LEU A 364 -15.62 39.72 2.50
N ARG A 365 -15.28 39.98 1.24
CA ARG A 365 -15.93 39.33 0.08
C ARG A 365 -15.85 37.82 0.16
N TRP A 366 -14.67 37.28 0.43
CA TRP A 366 -14.47 35.82 0.52
C TRP A 366 -15.14 35.21 1.74
N ALA A 367 -15.08 35.87 2.92
CA ALA A 367 -15.80 35.41 4.09
C ALA A 367 -17.30 35.37 3.88
N SER A 368 -17.87 36.37 3.18
CA SER A 368 -19.27 36.46 2.84
C SER A 368 -19.71 35.35 1.90
N GLY A 369 -18.97 35.15 0.81
CA GLY A 369 -19.28 34.15 -0.20
C GLY A 369 -19.16 32.70 0.34
N ASN A 370 -18.36 32.49 1.36
CA ASN A 370 -18.19 31.16 2.01
C ASN A 370 -19.02 30.99 3.30
N GLY A 371 -19.85 32.01 3.66
CA GLY A 371 -20.79 31.90 4.77
C GLY A 371 -20.18 31.97 6.17
N HIS A 372 -19.01 32.57 6.30
CA HIS A 372 -18.30 32.68 7.59
C HIS A 372 -18.78 33.88 8.42
N SER A 373 -20.02 33.81 8.89
CA SER A 373 -20.74 34.92 9.54
C SER A 373 -19.96 35.60 10.67
N GLU A 374 -19.24 34.86 11.51
CA GLU A 374 -18.46 35.44 12.60
C GLU A 374 -17.24 36.25 12.09
N VAL A 375 -16.64 35.82 10.98
CA VAL A 375 -15.54 36.55 10.31
C VAL A 375 -16.09 37.82 9.68
N VAL A 376 -17.20 37.72 8.95
CA VAL A 376 -17.90 38.87 8.35
C VAL A 376 -18.22 39.90 9.41
N LYS A 377 -18.91 39.51 10.49
CA LYS A 377 -19.26 40.39 11.60
C LYS A 377 -18.03 41.12 12.15
N TYR A 378 -16.96 40.37 12.42
CA TYR A 378 -15.73 40.95 12.96
C TYR A 378 -15.06 41.94 11.99
N LEU A 379 -14.99 41.64 10.68
CA LEU A 379 -14.41 42.53 9.68
C LEU A 379 -15.24 43.81 9.53
N VAL A 380 -16.55 43.71 9.49
CA VAL A 380 -17.48 44.90 9.46
C VAL A 380 -17.34 45.73 10.73
N GLU A 381 -17.27 45.13 11.92
CA GLU A 381 -16.99 45.83 13.20
C GLU A 381 -15.62 46.55 13.17
N LYS A 382 -14.68 46.11 12.36
CA LYS A 382 -13.37 46.71 12.16
C LYS A 382 -13.30 47.74 11.03
N GLY A 383 -14.43 47.94 10.33
CA GLY A 383 -14.56 48.99 9.32
C GLY A 383 -14.48 48.50 7.87
N ALA A 384 -14.47 47.19 7.63
CA ALA A 384 -14.54 46.69 6.26
C ALA A 384 -15.81 47.18 5.54
N ASN A 385 -15.68 47.59 4.26
CA ASN A 385 -16.76 48.19 3.51
C ASN A 385 -17.73 47.14 2.95
N ILE A 386 -18.89 47.00 3.58
CA ILE A 386 -19.93 46.07 3.14
C ILE A 386 -20.52 46.41 1.77
N HIS A 387 -20.37 47.69 1.33
CA HIS A 387 -20.88 48.20 0.07
C HIS A 387 -19.83 48.16 -1.07
N VAL A 388 -18.68 47.59 -0.83
CA VAL A 388 -17.63 47.47 -1.86
C VAL A 388 -18.20 46.77 -3.10
N ASP A 389 -17.81 47.25 -4.29
CA ASP A 389 -18.16 46.65 -5.58
C ASP A 389 -19.69 46.38 -5.71
N GLU A 390 -20.48 47.50 -5.54
CA GLU A 390 -21.95 47.48 -5.63
C GLU A 390 -22.62 46.41 -4.74
N ASN A 391 -22.23 46.36 -3.48
CA ASN A 391 -22.71 45.40 -2.48
C ASN A 391 -22.33 43.94 -2.78
N TYR A 392 -21.18 43.71 -3.41
CA TYR A 392 -20.76 42.38 -3.82
C TYR A 392 -20.71 41.36 -2.66
N PRO A 393 -20.25 41.69 -1.42
CA PRO A 393 -20.33 40.78 -0.27
C PRO A 393 -21.74 40.28 0.01
N LEU A 394 -22.73 41.18 -0.07
CA LEU A 394 -24.15 40.89 0.17
C LEU A 394 -24.73 40.01 -0.94
N ARG A 395 -24.39 40.31 -2.20
CA ARG A 395 -24.81 39.51 -3.36
C ARG A 395 -24.27 38.09 -3.26
N LEU A 396 -22.97 37.93 -3.04
CA LEU A 396 -22.34 36.61 -2.89
C LEU A 396 -22.97 35.79 -1.78
N ALA A 397 -23.24 36.40 -0.64
CA ALA A 397 -23.87 35.69 0.47
C ALA A 397 -25.30 35.25 0.12
N SER A 398 -26.06 36.09 -0.57
CA SER A 398 -27.41 35.78 -1.01
C SER A 398 -27.41 34.66 -2.06
N GLU A 399 -26.57 34.77 -3.08
CA GLU A 399 -26.43 33.77 -4.15
C GLU A 399 -26.03 32.37 -3.60
N ASN A 400 -25.18 32.32 -2.57
CA ASN A 400 -24.73 31.09 -1.93
C ASN A 400 -25.63 30.64 -0.75
N GLY A 401 -26.75 31.32 -0.48
CA GLY A 401 -27.70 30.94 0.57
C GLY A 401 -27.24 31.21 2.01
N HIS A 402 -26.29 32.12 2.19
CA HIS A 402 -25.68 32.40 3.50
C HIS A 402 -26.40 33.60 4.22
N TYR A 403 -27.66 33.45 4.55
CA TYR A 403 -28.49 34.52 5.08
C TYR A 403 -28.24 34.92 6.54
N LYS A 404 -27.49 34.14 7.32
CA LYS A 404 -27.33 34.32 8.78
C LYS A 404 -26.76 35.67 9.20
N TRP A 405 -25.99 36.34 8.35
CA TRP A 405 -25.37 37.62 8.68
C TRP A 405 -26.02 38.83 7.96
N LEU A 406 -26.93 38.58 7.02
CA LEU A 406 -27.67 39.65 6.33
C LEU A 406 -28.60 40.44 7.26
N ASN A 407 -28.82 39.97 8.48
CA ASN A 407 -29.66 40.62 9.51
C ASN A 407 -28.86 41.49 10.49
N PHE A 408 -27.56 41.75 10.20
CA PHE A 408 -26.70 42.65 10.95
C PHE A 408 -26.49 43.95 10.15
#